data_9cfe19f0463c3f97b5aa4e1792806bac
#
_entry.id   9cfe19f0463c3f97b5aa4e1792806bac
#
_cell.length_a   1.000
_cell.length_b   1.000
_cell.length_c   1.000
_cell.angle_alpha   90.00
_cell.angle_beta   90.00
_cell.angle_gamma   90.00
#
_symmetry.space_group_name_H-M   'P 1'
#
loop_
_entity.id
_entity.type
_entity.pdbx_description
1 polymer ?
#
loop_
_entity_poly.entity_id
_entity_poly.type
_entity_poly.pdbx_seq_one_letter_code
_entity_poly.pdbx_strand_id
1 'polypeptide(L)'
;MKFITTPVKGMNDFLPEDMRLREHVLGLIRETYATYGFDQIETPAMEHIENLTGRQGGENEKLIFKVLKRGRELEKGMETGELADCGLRYDLTVPLARYYANNKNSLPTPLKALQMGSVWRADKPQKGRFRQFTQCDIDIIGDGSIMAEIELIAATSKMLTRIFSEVGIREFTVHINDRRILKAMAASAGFTPEQYDDVFIILDKMDKIGLEGVKESLLKKEYDPEAVESYIGLLNQITPGIKCGEFCGRIGGEYLDGRVASNMDAIMDSVSCMIDPSVRLEFDPTLVRGMSYYTGTIFEISIDGYNFSIAGGGRYDEMIGRFSNQQVPACGFSIGFERIVTILKDLNWTDEGNRKERRAFLVDERVEPGKLLEVFKLATAMREQGMIVTVPVSYTHLTL
;
A
#
# COMPACT_ATOMS: atom_id res chain seq x y z
N MET A 1 -17.14 -12.21 -35.96
CA MET A 1 -16.47 -12.26 -34.65
C MET A 1 -17.22 -11.28 -33.74
N LYS A 2 -17.68 -11.67 -32.55
CA LYS A 2 -18.38 -10.76 -31.63
C LYS A 2 -17.33 -10.14 -30.71
N PHE A 3 -17.24 -8.81 -30.67
CA PHE A 3 -16.34 -8.11 -29.75
C PHE A 3 -16.86 -8.21 -28.32
N ILE A 4 -15.94 -8.34 -27.39
CA ILE A 4 -16.23 -8.31 -25.94
C ILE A 4 -16.11 -6.87 -25.49
N THR A 5 -17.15 -6.34 -24.86
CA THR A 5 -17.23 -4.92 -24.43
C THR A 5 -16.97 -4.73 -22.94
N THR A 6 -16.82 -5.82 -22.18
CA THR A 6 -16.49 -5.77 -20.75
C THR A 6 -14.99 -5.84 -20.52
N PRO A 7 -14.44 -5.16 -19.49
CA PRO A 7 -13.03 -5.28 -19.15
C PRO A 7 -12.65 -6.70 -18.70
N VAL A 8 -11.35 -6.98 -18.64
CA VAL A 8 -10.84 -8.26 -18.13
C VAL A 8 -11.29 -8.44 -16.69
N LYS A 9 -11.67 -9.68 -16.34
CA LYS A 9 -12.20 -10.00 -15.00
C LYS A 9 -11.28 -9.51 -13.89
N GLY A 10 -11.83 -8.71 -12.99
CA GLY A 10 -11.13 -8.11 -11.85
C GLY A 10 -10.36 -6.84 -12.17
N MET A 11 -10.53 -6.28 -13.37
CA MET A 11 -10.06 -4.96 -13.78
C MET A 11 -11.27 -4.08 -14.06
N ASN A 12 -11.15 -2.76 -13.87
CA ASN A 12 -12.25 -1.82 -13.97
C ASN A 12 -11.95 -0.72 -14.98
N ASP A 13 -12.99 -0.30 -15.71
CA ASP A 13 -13.05 1.01 -16.35
C ASP A 13 -13.50 2.04 -15.30
N PHE A 14 -12.98 3.24 -15.38
CA PHE A 14 -13.37 4.34 -14.50
C PHE A 14 -14.06 5.43 -15.30
N LEU A 15 -15.26 5.80 -14.90
CA LEU A 15 -16.00 6.90 -15.50
C LEU A 15 -15.36 8.26 -15.14
N PRO A 16 -15.65 9.34 -15.89
CA PRO A 16 -15.07 10.66 -15.62
C PRO A 16 -15.31 11.16 -14.19
N GLU A 17 -16.41 10.80 -13.57
CA GLU A 17 -16.71 11.13 -12.18
C GLU A 17 -15.78 10.40 -11.21
N ASP A 18 -15.60 9.11 -11.42
CA ASP A 18 -14.64 8.30 -10.65
C ASP A 18 -13.22 8.85 -10.77
N MET A 19 -12.84 9.24 -11.98
CA MET A 19 -11.51 9.79 -12.23
C MET A 19 -11.31 11.14 -11.53
N ARG A 20 -12.33 12.00 -11.41
CA ARG A 20 -12.19 13.24 -10.65
C ARG A 20 -11.85 12.99 -9.19
N LEU A 21 -12.57 12.06 -8.52
CA LEU A 21 -12.26 11.67 -7.14
C LEU A 21 -10.84 11.09 -7.04
N ARG A 22 -10.48 10.19 -7.95
CA ARG A 22 -9.16 9.55 -7.95
C ARG A 22 -8.03 10.57 -8.10
N GLU A 23 -8.13 11.48 -9.06
CA GLU A 23 -7.14 12.54 -9.30
C GLU A 23 -7.05 13.52 -8.12
N HIS A 24 -8.17 13.85 -7.49
CA HIS A 24 -8.20 14.66 -6.29
C HIS A 24 -7.39 13.99 -5.15
N VAL A 25 -7.67 12.71 -4.86
CA VAL A 25 -6.95 11.96 -3.82
C VAL A 25 -5.46 11.82 -4.17
N LEU A 26 -5.10 11.52 -5.44
CA LEU A 26 -3.71 11.46 -5.89
C LEU A 26 -3.02 12.84 -5.74
N GLY A 27 -3.74 13.93 -5.97
CA GLY A 27 -3.25 15.30 -5.75
C GLY A 27 -2.90 15.54 -4.28
N LEU A 28 -3.80 15.21 -3.35
CA LEU A 28 -3.60 15.35 -1.91
C LEU A 28 -2.40 14.50 -1.41
N ILE A 29 -2.27 13.28 -1.92
CA ILE A 29 -1.13 12.38 -1.61
C ILE A 29 0.17 13.03 -2.05
N ARG A 30 0.26 13.45 -3.32
CA ARG A 30 1.46 14.05 -3.91
C ARG A 30 1.86 15.33 -3.17
N GLU A 31 0.92 16.25 -2.97
CA GLU A 31 1.17 17.49 -2.27
C GLU A 31 1.66 17.27 -0.84
N THR A 32 1.01 16.38 -0.09
CA THR A 32 1.38 16.14 1.29
C THR A 32 2.77 15.54 1.40
N TYR A 33 3.06 14.49 0.63
CA TYR A 33 4.37 13.84 0.68
C TYR A 33 5.51 14.73 0.18
N ALA A 34 5.24 15.62 -0.79
CA ALA A 34 6.22 16.62 -1.23
C ALA A 34 6.68 17.54 -0.09
N THR A 35 5.78 17.86 0.88
CA THR A 35 6.17 18.66 2.06
C THR A 35 7.11 17.95 3.03
N TYR A 36 7.19 16.62 2.95
CA TYR A 36 8.13 15.78 3.68
C TYR A 36 9.41 15.47 2.87
N GLY A 37 9.55 16.05 1.67
CA GLY A 37 10.72 15.86 0.81
C GLY A 37 10.73 14.54 0.05
N PHE A 38 9.57 13.90 -0.15
CA PHE A 38 9.48 12.74 -1.04
C PHE A 38 9.37 13.18 -2.49
N ASP A 39 10.35 12.77 -3.30
CA ASP A 39 10.37 13.02 -4.74
C ASP A 39 9.68 11.89 -5.49
N GLN A 40 8.84 12.26 -6.46
CA GLN A 40 8.13 11.29 -7.27
C GLN A 40 9.07 10.65 -8.28
N ILE A 41 9.09 9.31 -8.30
CA ILE A 41 9.76 8.49 -9.32
C ILE A 41 8.76 7.60 -10.03
N GLU A 42 9.15 7.05 -11.16
CA GLU A 42 8.37 6.07 -11.90
C GLU A 42 9.26 4.92 -12.36
N THR A 43 8.74 3.70 -12.29
CA THR A 43 9.38 2.47 -12.77
C THR A 43 8.49 1.81 -13.83
N PRO A 44 9.05 1.04 -14.78
CA PRO A 44 8.26 0.33 -15.79
C PRO A 44 7.18 -0.58 -15.18
N ALA A 45 6.05 -0.72 -15.89
CA ALA A 45 4.98 -1.64 -15.50
C ALA A 45 5.37 -3.12 -15.64
N MET A 46 6.32 -3.40 -16.54
CA MET A 46 6.91 -4.74 -16.70
C MET A 46 8.24 -4.83 -15.98
N GLU A 47 8.47 -5.96 -15.32
CA GLU A 47 9.70 -6.27 -14.62
C GLU A 47 10.20 -7.66 -15.07
N HIS A 48 11.51 -7.92 -14.92
CA HIS A 48 12.09 -9.22 -15.18
C HIS A 48 11.45 -10.29 -14.31
N ILE A 49 11.20 -11.46 -14.90
CA ILE A 49 10.50 -12.54 -14.18
C ILE A 49 11.30 -13.02 -12.97
N GLU A 50 12.62 -13.02 -13.06
CA GLU A 50 13.54 -13.43 -12.00
C GLU A 50 13.44 -12.51 -10.77
N ASN A 51 13.19 -11.19 -11.00
CA ASN A 51 12.99 -10.23 -9.92
C ASN A 51 11.65 -10.42 -9.23
N LEU A 52 10.62 -10.82 -9.98
CA LEU A 52 9.27 -11.01 -9.47
C LEU A 52 9.09 -12.34 -8.73
N THR A 53 9.70 -13.43 -9.24
CA THR A 53 9.54 -14.77 -8.67
C THR A 53 10.47 -15.02 -7.49
N GLY A 54 11.64 -14.37 -7.47
CA GLY A 54 12.62 -14.48 -6.40
C GLY A 54 13.05 -15.92 -6.09
N ARG A 55 14.12 -16.10 -5.31
CA ARG A 55 14.58 -17.44 -4.89
C ARG A 55 13.68 -18.11 -3.82
N GLN A 56 12.59 -17.49 -3.40
CA GLN A 56 11.81 -17.97 -2.25
C GLN A 56 10.51 -18.69 -2.61
N GLY A 57 10.24 -19.01 -3.91
CA GLY A 57 9.13 -19.87 -4.36
C GLY A 57 7.90 -19.81 -3.44
N GLY A 58 7.25 -18.64 -3.33
CA GLY A 58 6.16 -18.44 -2.39
C GLY A 58 4.78 -18.40 -3.06
N GLU A 59 3.72 -18.36 -2.27
CA GLU A 59 2.34 -18.20 -2.79
C GLU A 59 2.18 -16.96 -3.70
N ASN A 60 3.01 -15.94 -3.50
CA ASN A 60 3.04 -14.73 -4.32
C ASN A 60 3.39 -15.00 -5.80
N GLU A 61 4.18 -16.04 -6.10
CA GLU A 61 4.52 -16.40 -7.48
C GLU A 61 3.28 -16.74 -8.32
N LYS A 62 2.25 -17.32 -7.69
CA LYS A 62 0.97 -17.63 -8.31
C LYS A 62 0.13 -16.39 -8.65
N LEU A 63 0.48 -15.26 -8.06
CA LEU A 63 -0.22 -13.98 -8.26
C LEU A 63 0.36 -13.14 -9.41
N ILE A 64 1.50 -13.55 -9.99
CA ILE A 64 2.19 -12.78 -11.03
C ILE A 64 1.52 -13.02 -12.38
N PHE A 65 1.16 -11.93 -13.06
CA PHE A 65 0.78 -11.96 -14.47
C PHE A 65 2.04 -12.04 -15.33
N LYS A 66 2.36 -13.25 -15.82
CA LYS A 66 3.49 -13.48 -16.71
C LYS A 66 3.18 -12.99 -18.12
N VAL A 67 4.16 -12.37 -18.79
CA VAL A 67 4.06 -11.90 -20.18
C VAL A 67 4.83 -12.86 -21.07
N LEU A 68 4.16 -13.38 -22.09
CA LEU A 68 4.77 -14.34 -23.02
C LEU A 68 5.88 -13.68 -23.85
N LYS A 69 6.95 -14.42 -24.05
CA LYS A 69 7.99 -14.12 -25.05
C LYS A 69 7.38 -13.91 -26.45
N ARG A 70 8.12 -13.34 -27.40
CA ARG A 70 7.63 -13.07 -28.74
C ARG A 70 8.50 -13.73 -29.81
N GLY A 71 7.90 -14.05 -30.95
CA GLY A 71 8.60 -14.57 -32.14
C GLY A 71 9.45 -15.81 -31.82
N ARG A 72 10.69 -15.84 -32.30
CA ARG A 72 11.60 -16.98 -32.14
C ARG A 72 11.91 -17.34 -30.69
N GLU A 73 11.90 -16.38 -29.79
CA GLU A 73 12.13 -16.65 -28.35
C GLU A 73 10.95 -17.38 -27.71
N LEU A 74 9.71 -17.16 -28.19
CA LEU A 74 8.55 -17.92 -27.75
C LEU A 74 8.63 -19.37 -28.31
N GLU A 75 9.05 -19.56 -29.56
CA GLU A 75 9.23 -20.90 -30.16
C GLU A 75 10.25 -21.71 -29.35
N LYS A 76 11.40 -21.14 -29.03
CA LYS A 76 12.40 -21.75 -28.13
C LYS A 76 11.82 -22.03 -26.74
N GLY A 77 11.06 -21.10 -26.19
CA GLY A 77 10.42 -21.24 -24.89
C GLY A 77 9.42 -22.39 -24.84
N MET A 78 8.75 -22.71 -25.97
CA MET A 78 7.87 -23.89 -26.06
C MET A 78 8.65 -25.22 -25.95
N GLU A 79 9.88 -25.24 -26.39
CA GLU A 79 10.75 -26.42 -26.29
C GLU A 79 11.34 -26.57 -24.88
N THR A 80 11.70 -25.45 -24.21
CA THR A 80 12.35 -25.50 -22.91
C THR A 80 11.37 -25.38 -21.72
N GLY A 81 10.10 -25.04 -21.97
CA GLY A 81 9.11 -24.74 -20.92
C GLY A 81 9.18 -23.31 -20.35
N GLU A 82 10.11 -22.48 -20.84
CA GLU A 82 10.33 -21.10 -20.37
C GLU A 82 9.59 -20.09 -21.26
N LEU A 83 8.27 -19.97 -21.10
CA LEU A 83 7.39 -19.18 -21.95
C LEU A 83 7.43 -17.67 -21.69
N ALA A 84 7.92 -17.24 -20.53
CA ALA A 84 7.92 -15.83 -20.10
C ALA A 84 9.29 -15.45 -19.53
N ASP A 85 9.73 -14.23 -19.86
CA ASP A 85 10.94 -13.59 -19.34
C ASP A 85 10.62 -12.29 -18.55
N CYS A 86 9.37 -11.83 -18.64
CA CYS A 86 8.85 -10.67 -17.92
C CYS A 86 7.49 -10.99 -17.31
N GLY A 87 7.10 -10.13 -16.36
CA GLY A 87 5.77 -10.12 -15.80
C GLY A 87 5.30 -8.68 -15.53
N LEU A 88 4.02 -8.51 -15.28
CA LEU A 88 3.51 -7.25 -14.74
C LEU A 88 3.91 -7.12 -13.28
N ARG A 89 4.41 -5.97 -12.87
CA ARG A 89 4.82 -5.69 -11.48
C ARG A 89 3.65 -5.92 -10.54
N TYR A 90 3.89 -6.69 -9.49
CA TYR A 90 2.85 -7.04 -8.53
C TYR A 90 2.83 -6.10 -7.31
N ASP A 91 3.89 -5.33 -7.12
CA ASP A 91 4.06 -4.22 -6.19
C ASP A 91 4.97 -3.14 -6.79
N LEU A 92 5.22 -2.07 -6.05
CA LEU A 92 6.16 -1.02 -6.43
C LEU A 92 7.54 -1.18 -5.74
N THR A 93 7.66 -2.04 -4.74
CA THR A 93 8.87 -2.22 -3.92
C THR A 93 9.97 -2.96 -4.66
N VAL A 94 9.65 -4.05 -5.36
CA VAL A 94 10.62 -4.82 -6.18
C VAL A 94 11.21 -3.95 -7.29
N PRO A 95 10.41 -3.25 -8.12
CA PRO A 95 10.93 -2.30 -9.10
C PRO A 95 11.76 -1.17 -8.49
N LEU A 96 11.40 -0.67 -7.29
CA LEU A 96 12.17 0.35 -6.57
C LEU A 96 13.55 -0.17 -6.18
N ALA A 97 13.64 -1.38 -5.65
CA ALA A 97 14.91 -1.98 -5.25
C ALA A 97 15.87 -2.10 -6.46
N ARG A 98 15.36 -2.57 -7.61
CA ARG A 98 16.11 -2.60 -8.88
C ARG A 98 16.49 -1.19 -9.34
N TYR A 99 15.55 -0.22 -9.28
CA TYR A 99 15.78 1.18 -9.66
C TYR A 99 16.90 1.79 -8.82
N TYR A 100 16.84 1.61 -7.50
CA TYR A 100 17.88 2.10 -6.59
C TYR A 100 19.23 1.48 -6.91
N ALA A 101 19.32 0.16 -7.04
CA ALA A 101 20.57 -0.54 -7.35
C ALA A 101 21.20 -0.05 -8.66
N ASN A 102 20.39 0.23 -9.68
CA ASN A 102 20.86 0.70 -10.99
C ASN A 102 21.31 2.17 -10.98
N ASN A 103 20.73 3.01 -10.11
CA ASN A 103 20.90 4.47 -10.14
C ASN A 103 21.59 5.04 -8.89
N LYS A 104 22.01 4.22 -7.94
CA LYS A 104 22.49 4.63 -6.60
C LYS A 104 23.53 5.76 -6.60
N ASN A 105 24.39 5.80 -7.60
CA ASN A 105 25.46 6.82 -7.70
C ASN A 105 24.93 8.22 -8.10
N SER A 106 23.69 8.31 -8.58
CA SER A 106 23.02 9.53 -8.99
C SER A 106 21.89 9.94 -8.06
N LEU A 107 21.60 9.12 -7.04
CA LEU A 107 20.51 9.34 -6.09
C LEU A 107 21.03 9.95 -4.79
N PRO A 108 20.23 10.77 -4.09
CA PRO A 108 20.57 11.26 -2.77
C PRO A 108 20.62 10.13 -1.74
N THR A 109 21.32 10.36 -0.64
CA THR A 109 21.32 9.45 0.50
C THR A 109 20.99 10.26 1.77
N PRO A 110 19.88 9.95 2.48
CA PRO A 110 18.87 8.97 2.11
C PRO A 110 18.06 9.39 0.87
N LEU A 111 17.60 8.41 0.08
CA LEU A 111 16.58 8.63 -0.94
C LEU A 111 15.20 8.59 -0.28
N LYS A 112 14.40 9.61 -0.51
CA LYS A 112 12.97 9.65 -0.16
C LYS A 112 12.16 9.58 -1.45
N ALA A 113 11.59 8.43 -1.76
CA ALA A 113 10.87 8.19 -3.01
C ALA A 113 9.36 8.12 -2.78
N LEU A 114 8.60 8.76 -3.66
CA LEU A 114 7.16 8.56 -3.83
C LEU A 114 6.93 7.82 -5.15
N GLN A 115 6.20 6.73 -5.11
CA GLN A 115 5.72 6.04 -6.31
C GLN A 115 4.20 5.95 -6.30
N MET A 116 3.57 6.29 -7.43
CA MET A 116 2.15 6.11 -7.64
C MET A 116 1.94 5.42 -8.97
N GLY A 117 1.33 4.24 -8.97
CA GLY A 117 1.15 3.51 -10.20
C GLY A 117 0.34 2.24 -10.08
N SER A 118 -0.09 1.73 -11.23
CA SER A 118 -0.83 0.47 -11.29
C SER A 118 0.08 -0.72 -11.00
N VAL A 119 -0.48 -1.67 -10.27
CA VAL A 119 0.10 -2.99 -10.00
C VAL A 119 -0.93 -4.07 -10.32
N TRP A 120 -0.45 -5.30 -10.55
CA TRP A 120 -1.30 -6.40 -11.00
C TRP A 120 -1.11 -7.64 -10.15
N ARG A 121 -2.22 -8.19 -9.63
CA ARG A 121 -2.23 -9.42 -8.83
C ARG A 121 -3.34 -10.35 -9.30
N ALA A 122 -3.01 -11.60 -9.58
CA ALA A 122 -3.98 -12.61 -10.02
C ALA A 122 -4.91 -13.10 -8.89
N ASP A 123 -5.18 -12.24 -7.92
CA ASP A 123 -6.08 -12.47 -6.80
C ASP A 123 -7.49 -12.83 -7.26
N LYS A 124 -8.24 -13.51 -6.38
CA LYS A 124 -9.68 -13.68 -6.54
C LYS A 124 -10.38 -12.32 -6.30
N PRO A 125 -11.05 -11.75 -7.32
CA PRO A 125 -11.70 -10.45 -7.17
C PRO A 125 -12.79 -10.46 -6.11
N GLN A 126 -12.83 -9.40 -5.28
CA GLN A 126 -13.89 -9.15 -4.29
C GLN A 126 -13.99 -7.64 -4.01
N LYS A 127 -14.99 -7.17 -3.24
CA LYS A 127 -15.12 -5.74 -2.90
C LYS A 127 -13.81 -5.22 -2.30
N GLY A 128 -13.26 -4.14 -2.89
CA GLY A 128 -11.97 -3.54 -2.46
C GLY A 128 -10.71 -4.34 -2.82
N ARG A 129 -10.82 -5.45 -3.59
CA ARG A 129 -9.67 -6.24 -4.06
C ARG A 129 -9.80 -6.52 -5.55
N PHE A 130 -8.98 -5.85 -6.33
CA PHE A 130 -8.94 -5.91 -7.78
C PHE A 130 -7.67 -6.61 -8.27
N ARG A 131 -7.68 -7.04 -9.53
CA ARG A 131 -6.50 -7.61 -10.19
C ARG A 131 -5.56 -6.55 -10.75
N GLN A 132 -6.08 -5.38 -11.07
CA GLN A 132 -5.34 -4.16 -11.37
C GLN A 132 -5.81 -3.08 -10.39
N PHE A 133 -4.88 -2.44 -9.70
CA PHE A 133 -5.17 -1.40 -8.73
C PHE A 133 -3.98 -0.45 -8.59
N THR A 134 -4.23 0.74 -8.07
CA THR A 134 -3.18 1.73 -7.82
C THR A 134 -2.58 1.52 -6.44
N GLN A 135 -1.25 1.50 -6.36
CA GLN A 135 -0.50 1.70 -5.13
C GLN A 135 0.07 3.11 -5.09
N CYS A 136 0.17 3.66 -3.89
CA CYS A 136 0.85 4.91 -3.61
C CYS A 136 1.79 4.63 -2.44
N ASP A 137 3.08 4.50 -2.74
CA ASP A 137 4.09 4.04 -1.80
C ASP A 137 5.10 5.16 -1.56
N ILE A 138 5.48 5.36 -0.31
CA ILE A 138 6.62 6.19 0.08
C ILE A 138 7.68 5.32 0.73
N ASP A 139 8.93 5.55 0.37
CA ASP A 139 10.07 4.76 0.83
C ASP A 139 11.25 5.67 1.18
N ILE A 140 11.94 5.34 2.27
CA ILE A 140 13.21 5.94 2.68
C ILE A 140 14.28 4.87 2.57
N ILE A 141 15.26 5.09 1.69
CA ILE A 141 16.35 4.14 1.42
C ILE A 141 17.68 4.78 1.80
N GLY A 142 18.48 4.08 2.61
CA GLY A 142 19.79 4.54 3.06
C GLY A 142 19.81 5.14 4.47
N ASP A 143 18.67 5.10 5.20
CA ASP A 143 18.58 5.49 6.61
C ASP A 143 18.29 4.27 7.49
N GLY A 144 19.25 3.86 8.31
CA GLY A 144 19.14 2.78 9.28
C GLY A 144 18.66 3.20 10.66
N SER A 145 18.39 4.49 10.88
CA SER A 145 17.87 5.00 12.16
C SER A 145 16.35 4.88 12.23
N ILE A 146 15.79 5.05 13.44
CA ILE A 146 14.33 5.08 13.66
C ILE A 146 13.65 6.32 13.08
N MET A 147 14.43 7.30 12.60
CA MET A 147 13.88 8.50 11.97
C MET A 147 13.07 8.18 10.72
N ALA A 148 13.45 7.13 9.98
CA ALA A 148 12.72 6.68 8.81
C ALA A 148 11.29 6.24 9.18
N GLU A 149 11.13 5.42 10.22
CA GLU A 149 9.81 5.00 10.70
C GLU A 149 8.98 6.17 11.18
N ILE A 150 9.54 7.05 12.01
CA ILE A 150 8.87 8.22 12.55
C ILE A 150 8.32 9.09 11.42
N GLU A 151 9.15 9.39 10.44
CA GLU A 151 8.79 10.26 9.33
C GLU A 151 7.71 9.63 8.42
N LEU A 152 7.85 8.34 8.08
CA LEU A 152 6.86 7.61 7.26
C LEU A 152 5.49 7.58 7.94
N ILE A 153 5.45 7.26 9.24
CA ILE A 153 4.19 7.20 9.99
C ILE A 153 3.55 8.58 10.11
N ALA A 154 4.34 9.61 10.46
CA ALA A 154 3.85 10.98 10.58
C ALA A 154 3.32 11.52 9.24
N ALA A 155 4.08 11.35 8.15
CA ALA A 155 3.67 11.79 6.81
C ALA A 155 2.39 11.10 6.34
N THR A 156 2.30 9.76 6.53
CA THR A 156 1.11 9.00 6.13
C THR A 156 -0.10 9.35 6.99
N SER A 157 0.06 9.50 8.29
CA SER A 157 -1.03 9.95 9.18
C SER A 157 -1.54 11.35 8.80
N LYS A 158 -0.63 12.29 8.52
CA LYS A 158 -0.99 13.64 8.07
C LYS A 158 -1.77 13.62 6.76
N MET A 159 -1.32 12.82 5.81
CA MET A 159 -1.98 12.66 4.50
C MET A 159 -3.38 12.08 4.66
N LEU A 160 -3.55 11.01 5.47
CA LEU A 160 -4.85 10.39 5.71
C LEU A 160 -5.81 11.31 6.46
N THR A 161 -5.33 12.04 7.49
CA THR A 161 -6.12 13.06 8.19
C THR A 161 -6.66 14.11 7.20
N ARG A 162 -5.81 14.57 6.27
CA ARG A 162 -6.22 15.55 5.24
C ARG A 162 -7.32 14.98 4.32
N ILE A 163 -7.18 13.75 3.84
CA ILE A 163 -8.16 13.11 2.96
C ILE A 163 -9.48 12.84 3.70
N PHE A 164 -9.41 12.25 4.88
CA PHE A 164 -10.61 11.80 5.58
C PHE A 164 -11.38 12.94 6.27
N SER A 165 -10.72 14.06 6.57
CA SER A 165 -11.42 15.24 7.07
C SER A 165 -12.48 15.77 6.09
N GLU A 166 -12.34 15.53 4.79
CA GLU A 166 -13.31 15.93 3.76
C GLU A 166 -14.65 15.18 3.87
N VAL A 167 -14.66 14.00 4.50
CA VAL A 167 -15.85 13.19 4.72
C VAL A 167 -16.20 13.03 6.20
N GLY A 168 -15.58 13.84 7.05
CA GLY A 168 -15.87 13.89 8.49
C GLY A 168 -15.27 12.76 9.32
N ILE A 169 -14.42 11.89 8.75
CA ILE A 169 -13.65 10.90 9.51
C ILE A 169 -12.44 11.62 10.12
N ARG A 170 -12.31 11.52 11.43
CA ARG A 170 -11.16 12.08 12.19
C ARG A 170 -10.35 11.01 12.88
N GLU A 171 -10.97 9.88 13.21
CA GLU A 171 -10.39 8.81 14.00
C GLU A 171 -9.98 7.63 13.13
N PHE A 172 -8.74 7.23 13.26
CA PHE A 172 -8.20 5.98 12.74
C PHE A 172 -7.06 5.52 13.64
N THR A 173 -6.69 4.25 13.55
CA THR A 173 -5.66 3.66 14.40
C THR A 173 -4.44 3.27 13.56
N VAL A 174 -3.26 3.69 14.02
CA VAL A 174 -1.97 3.23 13.54
C VAL A 174 -1.48 2.14 14.50
N HIS A 175 -1.47 0.91 14.03
CA HIS A 175 -0.92 -0.24 14.74
C HIS A 175 0.55 -0.39 14.41
N ILE A 176 1.39 -0.58 15.40
CA ILE A 176 2.85 -0.74 15.25
C ILE A 176 3.29 -2.01 15.96
N ASN A 177 4.19 -2.77 15.32
CA ASN A 177 4.90 -3.90 15.91
C ASN A 177 6.33 -3.98 15.34
N ASP A 178 7.06 -5.00 15.72
CA ASP A 178 8.37 -5.33 15.16
C ASP A 178 8.51 -6.84 14.93
N ARG A 179 9.03 -7.21 13.76
CA ARG A 179 9.25 -8.62 13.40
C ARG A 179 10.14 -9.36 14.39
N ARG A 180 11.07 -8.64 15.03
CA ARG A 180 11.96 -9.21 16.07
C ARG A 180 11.19 -9.55 17.33
N ILE A 181 10.14 -8.79 17.68
CA ILE A 181 9.25 -9.09 18.81
C ILE A 181 8.45 -10.38 18.50
N LEU A 182 7.87 -10.48 17.28
CA LEU A 182 7.16 -11.70 16.87
C LEU A 182 8.06 -12.95 16.95
N LYS A 183 9.31 -12.84 16.45
CA LYS A 183 10.29 -13.93 16.55
C LYS A 183 10.63 -14.27 18.01
N ALA A 184 10.82 -13.26 18.85
CA ALA A 184 11.12 -13.45 20.25
C ALA A 184 9.97 -14.11 21.02
N MET A 185 8.72 -13.74 20.72
CA MET A 185 7.52 -14.40 21.28
C MET A 185 7.50 -15.90 20.91
N ALA A 186 7.72 -16.23 19.66
CA ALA A 186 7.74 -17.62 19.22
C ALA A 186 8.90 -18.40 19.84
N ALA A 187 10.12 -17.81 19.87
CA ALA A 187 11.30 -18.42 20.48
C ALA A 187 11.12 -18.68 21.98
N SER A 188 10.61 -17.70 22.72
CA SER A 188 10.39 -17.82 24.18
C SER A 188 9.34 -18.86 24.52
N ALA A 189 8.38 -19.09 23.62
CA ALA A 189 7.40 -20.15 23.75
C ALA A 189 7.93 -21.55 23.42
N GLY A 190 9.11 -21.67 22.77
CA GLY A 190 9.73 -22.94 22.43
C GLY A 190 9.62 -23.35 20.95
N PHE A 191 9.11 -22.49 20.06
CA PHE A 191 9.11 -22.75 18.62
C PHE A 191 10.51 -22.62 18.02
N THR A 192 10.81 -23.43 17.00
CA THR A 192 12.07 -23.34 16.24
C THR A 192 11.98 -22.30 15.12
N PRO A 193 13.10 -21.74 14.63
CA PRO A 193 13.11 -20.75 13.55
C PRO A 193 12.37 -21.18 12.28
N GLU A 194 12.37 -22.48 11.96
CA GLU A 194 11.69 -23.05 10.79
C GLU A 194 10.16 -23.00 10.93
N GLN A 195 9.65 -22.90 12.15
CA GLN A 195 8.22 -22.87 12.48
C GLN A 195 7.65 -21.44 12.50
N TYR A 196 8.50 -20.41 12.59
CA TYR A 196 8.06 -19.03 12.82
C TYR A 196 7.09 -18.53 11.76
N ASP A 197 7.35 -18.77 10.48
CA ASP A 197 6.47 -18.26 9.42
C ASP A 197 5.08 -18.89 9.49
N ASP A 198 4.98 -20.18 9.79
CA ASP A 198 3.71 -20.87 9.99
C ASP A 198 2.95 -20.33 11.22
N VAL A 199 3.65 -20.10 12.34
CA VAL A 199 3.07 -19.50 13.56
C VAL A 199 2.52 -18.11 13.24
N PHE A 200 3.25 -17.30 12.49
CA PHE A 200 2.81 -15.95 12.13
C PHE A 200 1.63 -15.97 11.16
N ILE A 201 1.59 -16.91 10.18
CA ILE A 201 0.44 -17.09 9.28
C ILE A 201 -0.83 -17.45 10.06
N ILE A 202 -0.70 -18.21 11.13
CA ILE A 202 -1.83 -18.57 11.98
C ILE A 202 -2.24 -17.39 12.85
N LEU A 203 -1.27 -16.67 13.45
CA LEU A 203 -1.51 -15.47 14.24
C LEU A 203 -2.22 -14.36 13.43
N ASP A 204 -1.84 -14.14 12.17
CA ASP A 204 -2.49 -13.18 11.26
C ASP A 204 -4.00 -13.41 11.05
N LYS A 205 -4.47 -14.58 11.42
CA LYS A 205 -5.90 -14.92 11.37
C LYS A 205 -6.62 -14.72 12.69
N MET A 206 -5.94 -14.27 13.75
CA MET A 206 -6.50 -14.20 15.10
C MET A 206 -7.78 -13.38 15.17
N ASP A 207 -7.87 -12.27 14.44
CA ASP A 207 -9.10 -11.45 14.37
C ASP A 207 -10.32 -12.21 13.84
N LYS A 208 -10.10 -13.27 13.04
CA LYS A 208 -11.16 -14.04 12.39
C LYS A 208 -11.51 -15.31 13.16
N ILE A 209 -10.50 -15.98 13.74
CA ILE A 209 -10.67 -17.30 14.36
C ILE A 209 -10.61 -17.25 15.89
N GLY A 210 -10.23 -16.08 16.46
CA GLY A 210 -10.04 -15.93 17.90
C GLY A 210 -8.83 -16.69 18.43
N LEU A 211 -8.53 -16.50 19.70
CA LEU A 211 -7.38 -17.11 20.37
C LEU A 211 -7.48 -18.65 20.41
N GLU A 212 -8.69 -19.20 20.66
CA GLU A 212 -8.91 -20.64 20.61
C GLU A 212 -8.67 -21.23 19.22
N GLY A 213 -9.09 -20.52 18.17
CA GLY A 213 -8.83 -20.95 16.79
C GLY A 213 -7.34 -20.90 16.43
N VAL A 214 -6.57 -19.97 16.99
CA VAL A 214 -5.10 -19.94 16.85
C VAL A 214 -4.51 -21.19 17.53
N LYS A 215 -4.89 -21.47 18.78
CA LYS A 215 -4.45 -22.65 19.52
C LYS A 215 -4.75 -23.96 18.76
N GLU A 216 -6.00 -24.14 18.35
CA GLU A 216 -6.39 -25.33 17.57
C GLU A 216 -5.61 -25.48 16.26
N SER A 217 -5.35 -24.35 15.58
CA SER A 217 -4.62 -24.35 14.31
C SER A 217 -3.14 -24.73 14.50
N LEU A 218 -2.51 -24.28 15.57
CA LEU A 218 -1.14 -24.66 15.93
C LEU A 218 -1.06 -26.15 16.32
N LEU A 219 -1.99 -26.65 17.12
CA LEU A 219 -2.05 -28.05 17.49
C LEU A 219 -2.30 -28.96 16.27
N LYS A 220 -3.12 -28.55 15.30
CA LYS A 220 -3.33 -29.27 14.04
C LYS A 220 -2.07 -29.38 13.16
N LYS A 221 -1.10 -28.51 13.38
CA LYS A 221 0.23 -28.56 12.74
C LYS A 221 1.20 -29.51 13.47
N GLU A 222 0.71 -30.20 14.50
CA GLU A 222 1.49 -31.14 15.31
C GLU A 222 2.70 -30.50 16.02
N TYR A 223 2.60 -29.20 16.35
CA TYR A 223 3.60 -28.52 17.16
C TYR A 223 3.50 -28.97 18.63
N ASP A 224 4.62 -28.83 19.34
CA ASP A 224 4.70 -29.18 20.76
C ASP A 224 3.59 -28.48 21.57
N PRO A 225 2.72 -29.23 22.26
CA PRO A 225 1.64 -28.68 23.05
C PRO A 225 2.11 -27.72 24.15
N GLU A 226 3.28 -27.93 24.74
CA GLU A 226 3.84 -27.03 25.78
C GLU A 226 4.22 -25.69 25.14
N ALA A 227 4.83 -25.71 23.96
CA ALA A 227 5.14 -24.49 23.20
C ALA A 227 3.86 -23.74 22.80
N VAL A 228 2.83 -24.44 22.35
CA VAL A 228 1.53 -23.85 22.01
C VAL A 228 0.89 -23.19 23.23
N GLU A 229 0.82 -23.88 24.39
CA GLU A 229 0.24 -23.33 25.63
C GLU A 229 1.03 -22.09 26.11
N SER A 230 2.37 -22.15 26.05
CA SER A 230 3.23 -21.01 26.40
C SER A 230 2.94 -19.79 25.50
N TYR A 231 2.82 -20.00 24.19
CA TYR A 231 2.51 -18.94 23.23
C TYR A 231 1.13 -18.31 23.46
N ILE A 232 0.11 -19.16 23.66
CA ILE A 232 -1.24 -18.70 23.99
C ILE A 232 -1.24 -17.95 25.33
N GLY A 233 -0.44 -18.40 26.29
CA GLY A 233 -0.23 -17.71 27.57
C GLY A 233 0.33 -16.30 27.41
N LEU A 234 1.26 -16.07 26.47
CA LEU A 234 1.76 -14.74 26.11
C LEU A 234 0.67 -13.88 25.46
N LEU A 235 -0.07 -14.44 24.49
CA LEU A 235 -1.16 -13.73 23.81
C LEU A 235 -2.28 -13.31 24.77
N ASN A 236 -2.61 -14.14 25.78
CA ASN A 236 -3.60 -13.81 26.81
C ASN A 236 -3.19 -12.64 27.73
N GLN A 237 -1.91 -12.28 27.74
CA GLN A 237 -1.41 -11.15 28.54
C GLN A 237 -1.48 -9.82 27.81
N ILE A 238 -1.91 -9.82 26.55
CA ILE A 238 -2.09 -8.60 25.75
C ILE A 238 -3.36 -7.91 26.23
N THR A 239 -3.21 -6.71 26.75
CA THR A 239 -4.32 -5.85 27.17
C THR A 239 -4.38 -4.59 26.32
N PRO A 240 -5.56 -4.00 26.09
CA PRO A 240 -5.67 -2.74 25.37
C PRO A 240 -4.73 -1.67 25.95
N GLY A 241 -3.93 -1.04 25.10
CA GLY A 241 -3.00 0.01 25.51
C GLY A 241 -1.72 -0.49 26.21
N ILE A 242 -1.41 -1.79 26.12
CA ILE A 242 -0.14 -2.32 26.66
C ILE A 242 1.06 -1.60 26.01
N LYS A 243 2.04 -1.21 26.82
CA LYS A 243 3.27 -0.59 26.35
C LYS A 243 4.25 -1.63 25.84
N CYS A 244 5.00 -1.28 24.80
CA CYS A 244 5.97 -2.19 24.19
C CYS A 244 7.02 -2.67 25.22
N GLY A 245 7.63 -1.76 25.98
CA GLY A 245 8.62 -2.12 27.01
C GLY A 245 8.08 -3.07 28.07
N GLU A 246 6.82 -2.88 28.51
CA GLU A 246 6.16 -3.78 29.46
C GLU A 246 5.96 -5.18 28.89
N PHE A 247 5.43 -5.27 27.66
CA PHE A 247 5.20 -6.55 26.98
C PHE A 247 6.52 -7.29 26.71
N CYS A 248 7.52 -6.60 26.18
CA CYS A 248 8.83 -7.17 25.90
C CYS A 248 9.55 -7.69 27.15
N GLY A 249 9.33 -7.03 28.29
CA GLY A 249 9.85 -7.50 29.60
C GLY A 249 9.32 -8.87 30.00
N ARG A 250 8.16 -9.30 29.50
CA ARG A 250 7.56 -10.62 29.77
C ARG A 250 8.16 -11.74 28.90
N ILE A 251 8.73 -11.37 27.73
CA ILE A 251 9.36 -12.33 26.81
C ILE A 251 10.73 -12.78 27.35
N GLY A 252 11.48 -11.87 28.00
CA GLY A 252 12.82 -12.12 28.50
C GLY A 252 13.94 -11.60 27.60
N GLY A 253 14.96 -11.01 28.21
CA GLY A 253 16.08 -10.34 27.52
C GLY A 253 17.02 -11.26 26.73
N GLU A 254 16.91 -12.59 26.94
CA GLU A 254 17.66 -13.60 26.19
C GLU A 254 17.11 -13.81 24.76
N TYR A 255 15.82 -13.52 24.54
CA TYR A 255 15.17 -13.69 23.23
C TYR A 255 15.09 -12.39 22.42
N LEU A 256 15.17 -11.22 23.09
CA LEU A 256 14.98 -9.92 22.45
C LEU A 256 16.04 -8.90 22.93
N ASP A 257 16.75 -8.28 21.98
CA ASP A 257 17.62 -7.12 22.28
C ASP A 257 16.77 -5.97 22.85
N GLY A 258 17.11 -5.49 24.04
CA GLY A 258 16.40 -4.40 24.73
C GLY A 258 16.30 -3.11 23.92
N ARG A 259 17.19 -2.90 22.95
CA ARG A 259 17.12 -1.76 22.01
C ARG A 259 15.88 -1.79 21.13
N VAL A 260 15.30 -2.97 20.86
CA VAL A 260 14.06 -3.09 20.04
C VAL A 260 12.91 -2.42 20.77
N ALA A 261 12.73 -2.73 22.07
CA ALA A 261 11.66 -2.12 22.87
C ALA A 261 11.89 -0.61 23.05
N SER A 262 13.10 -0.17 23.36
CA SER A 262 13.38 1.25 23.54
C SER A 262 13.26 2.05 22.26
N ASN A 263 13.61 1.49 21.10
CA ASN A 263 13.38 2.11 19.80
C ASN A 263 11.89 2.22 19.47
N MET A 264 11.10 1.18 19.78
CA MET A 264 9.65 1.21 19.58
C MET A 264 9.00 2.29 20.44
N ASP A 265 9.33 2.37 21.72
CA ASP A 265 8.83 3.41 22.61
C ASP A 265 9.22 4.81 22.09
N ALA A 266 10.46 5.00 21.65
CA ALA A 266 10.93 6.27 21.08
C ALA A 266 10.20 6.64 19.77
N ILE A 267 9.89 5.67 18.90
CA ILE A 267 9.07 5.89 17.70
C ILE A 267 7.67 6.34 18.11
N MET A 268 7.02 5.62 19.02
CA MET A 268 5.67 5.93 19.45
C MET A 268 5.57 7.30 20.13
N ASP A 269 6.48 7.61 21.03
CA ASP A 269 6.52 8.92 21.71
C ASP A 269 6.72 10.07 20.71
N SER A 270 7.65 9.91 19.76
CA SER A 270 7.93 10.92 18.73
C SER A 270 6.74 11.12 17.80
N VAL A 271 6.16 10.03 17.29
CA VAL A 271 5.00 10.09 16.38
C VAL A 271 3.80 10.71 17.08
N SER A 272 3.54 10.36 18.34
CA SER A 272 2.42 10.91 19.12
C SER A 272 2.45 12.43 19.23
N CYS A 273 3.65 13.04 19.22
CA CYS A 273 3.80 14.50 19.23
C CYS A 273 3.58 15.15 17.84
N MET A 274 3.56 14.37 16.76
CA MET A 274 3.56 14.87 15.37
C MET A 274 2.22 14.69 14.66
N ILE A 275 1.42 13.71 15.09
CA ILE A 275 0.12 13.36 14.47
C ILE A 275 -1.04 14.11 15.14
N ASP A 276 -2.20 14.12 14.47
CA ASP A 276 -3.43 14.69 15.03
C ASP A 276 -3.83 13.91 16.29
N PRO A 277 -4.23 14.60 17.39
CA PRO A 277 -4.64 13.92 18.65
C PRO A 277 -5.82 12.95 18.51
N SER A 278 -6.62 13.05 17.44
CA SER A 278 -7.69 12.10 17.16
C SER A 278 -7.21 10.78 16.56
N VAL A 279 -5.96 10.72 16.08
CA VAL A 279 -5.34 9.51 15.55
C VAL A 279 -4.80 8.68 16.71
N ARG A 280 -5.25 7.45 16.84
CA ARG A 280 -4.75 6.51 17.83
C ARG A 280 -3.45 5.85 17.34
N LEU A 281 -2.49 5.73 18.21
CA LEU A 281 -1.23 5.03 17.97
C LEU A 281 -1.12 3.89 18.98
N GLU A 282 -1.10 2.65 18.52
CA GLU A 282 -1.17 1.46 19.36
C GLU A 282 -0.01 0.50 19.06
N PHE A 283 0.67 0.05 20.11
CA PHE A 283 1.55 -1.11 20.01
C PHE A 283 0.67 -2.36 19.95
N ASP A 284 0.77 -3.12 18.87
CA ASP A 284 0.00 -4.34 18.64
C ASP A 284 0.95 -5.53 18.43
N PRO A 285 1.25 -6.29 19.48
CA PRO A 285 2.15 -7.44 19.39
C PRO A 285 1.59 -8.58 18.53
N THR A 286 0.33 -8.51 18.10
CA THR A 286 -0.30 -9.50 17.21
C THR A 286 -0.26 -9.10 15.75
N LEU A 287 0.10 -7.85 15.44
CA LEU A 287 0.24 -7.38 14.07
C LEU A 287 1.30 -8.19 13.33
N VAL A 288 0.87 -8.88 12.28
CA VAL A 288 1.73 -9.62 11.36
C VAL A 288 1.60 -9.05 9.96
N ARG A 289 2.71 -8.65 9.36
CA ARG A 289 2.71 -8.16 7.97
C ARG A 289 3.96 -8.61 7.22
N GLY A 290 3.84 -8.69 5.87
CA GLY A 290 4.94 -8.85 4.97
C GLY A 290 5.85 -10.04 5.29
N MET A 291 5.28 -11.23 5.34
CA MET A 291 5.92 -12.40 5.93
C MET A 291 7.29 -12.77 5.37
N SER A 292 7.65 -12.28 4.20
CA SER A 292 8.88 -12.72 3.53
C SER A 292 9.97 -11.65 3.41
N TYR A 293 9.72 -10.39 3.68
CA TYR A 293 10.73 -9.36 3.42
C TYR A 293 10.92 -8.29 4.52
N TYR A 294 9.97 -8.09 5.45
CA TYR A 294 10.20 -7.15 6.55
C TYR A 294 11.19 -7.71 7.57
N THR A 295 12.11 -6.85 8.03
CA THR A 295 13.23 -7.21 8.90
C THR A 295 13.16 -6.57 10.29
N GLY A 296 12.34 -5.54 10.46
CA GLY A 296 12.21 -4.75 11.68
C GLY A 296 10.78 -4.30 11.94
N THR A 297 10.62 -3.02 12.22
CA THR A 297 9.33 -2.39 12.51
C THR A 297 8.33 -2.60 11.38
N ILE A 298 7.09 -2.89 11.74
CA ILE A 298 5.94 -3.03 10.84
C ILE A 298 4.79 -2.18 11.35
N PHE A 299 4.00 -1.63 10.43
CA PHE A 299 2.86 -0.78 10.77
C PHE A 299 1.70 -0.99 9.82
N GLU A 300 0.50 -0.77 10.35
CA GLU A 300 -0.76 -0.88 9.63
C GLU A 300 -1.71 0.21 10.10
N ILE A 301 -2.58 0.71 9.21
CA ILE A 301 -3.62 1.67 9.57
C ILE A 301 -4.99 1.06 9.30
N SER A 302 -5.85 1.12 10.30
CA SER A 302 -7.25 0.69 10.25
C SER A 302 -8.20 1.84 10.57
N ILE A 303 -9.44 1.74 10.09
CA ILE A 303 -10.56 2.63 10.43
C ILE A 303 -11.68 1.78 11.00
N ASP A 304 -12.27 2.23 12.10
CA ASP A 304 -13.40 1.55 12.71
C ASP A 304 -14.59 1.44 11.74
N GLY A 305 -15.23 0.28 11.71
CA GLY A 305 -16.34 -0.01 10.79
C GLY A 305 -15.93 -0.58 9.44
N TYR A 306 -14.63 -0.68 9.13
CA TYR A 306 -14.13 -1.32 7.92
C TYR A 306 -13.28 -2.55 8.26
N ASN A 307 -13.56 -3.67 7.60
CA ASN A 307 -12.89 -4.97 7.84
C ASN A 307 -11.57 -5.12 7.04
N PHE A 308 -10.91 -4.00 6.73
CA PHE A 308 -9.66 -4.00 5.99
C PHE A 308 -8.75 -2.84 6.40
N SER A 309 -7.46 -3.05 6.35
CA SER A 309 -6.49 -1.98 6.55
C SER A 309 -6.42 -1.06 5.34
N ILE A 310 -6.19 0.24 5.57
CA ILE A 310 -6.12 1.27 4.53
C ILE A 310 -4.70 1.60 4.10
N ALA A 311 -3.73 1.28 4.92
CA ALA A 311 -2.30 1.47 4.63
C ALA A 311 -1.47 0.47 5.43
N GLY A 312 -0.24 0.21 4.99
CA GLY A 312 0.67 -0.62 5.75
C GLY A 312 2.08 -0.64 5.17
N GLY A 313 3.04 -0.92 6.03
CA GLY A 313 4.44 -0.86 5.68
C GLY A 313 5.36 -1.47 6.72
N GLY A 314 6.65 -1.16 6.60
CA GLY A 314 7.67 -1.58 7.54
C GLY A 314 9.09 -1.49 6.98
N ARG A 315 10.05 -1.86 7.80
CA ARG A 315 11.48 -1.91 7.48
C ARG A 315 11.83 -3.20 6.75
N TYR A 316 12.61 -3.08 5.64
CA TYR A 316 12.97 -4.18 4.75
C TYR A 316 14.44 -4.12 4.29
N ASP A 317 15.36 -4.04 5.24
CA ASP A 317 16.79 -3.77 5.02
C ASP A 317 17.51 -4.77 4.11
N GLU A 318 17.00 -5.99 3.97
CA GLU A 318 17.64 -7.04 3.17
C GLU A 318 17.24 -6.98 1.67
N MET A 319 16.16 -6.29 1.32
CA MET A 319 15.64 -6.35 -0.05
C MET A 319 16.54 -5.66 -1.05
N ILE A 320 17.10 -4.49 -0.71
CA ILE A 320 18.00 -3.74 -1.58
C ILE A 320 19.28 -4.54 -1.86
N GLY A 321 19.77 -5.28 -0.86
CA GLY A 321 20.94 -6.13 -0.97
C GLY A 321 20.83 -7.26 -2.00
N ARG A 322 19.60 -7.68 -2.33
CA ARG A 322 19.36 -8.70 -3.38
C ARG A 322 19.73 -8.20 -4.79
N PHE A 323 19.67 -6.89 -5.01
CA PHE A 323 19.98 -6.21 -6.28
C PHE A 323 21.35 -5.55 -6.29
N SER A 324 21.93 -5.33 -5.10
CA SER A 324 23.19 -4.65 -4.97
C SER A 324 24.05 -5.39 -3.96
N ASN A 325 25.13 -5.97 -4.17
CA ASN A 325 25.98 -6.69 -3.20
C ASN A 325 26.31 -5.91 -1.90
N GLN A 326 25.46 -4.98 -1.49
CA GLN A 326 25.57 -4.13 -0.31
C GLN A 326 24.24 -4.11 0.44
N GLN A 327 24.28 -4.31 1.73
CA GLN A 327 23.10 -4.08 2.58
C GLN A 327 22.84 -2.57 2.67
N VAL A 328 21.62 -2.17 2.34
CA VAL A 328 21.16 -0.77 2.41
C VAL A 328 19.86 -0.76 3.18
N PRO A 329 19.81 -0.04 4.32
CA PRO A 329 18.58 0.08 5.10
C PRO A 329 17.47 0.68 4.27
N ALA A 330 16.26 0.14 4.43
CA ALA A 330 15.09 0.65 3.75
C ALA A 330 13.82 0.45 4.60
N CYS A 331 12.97 1.46 4.59
CA CYS A 331 11.67 1.43 5.24
C CYS A 331 10.64 2.08 4.31
N GLY A 332 9.43 1.55 4.23
CA GLY A 332 8.41 2.08 3.32
C GLY A 332 6.99 1.94 3.84
N PHE A 333 6.08 2.73 3.29
CA PHE A 333 4.67 2.72 3.61
C PHE A 333 3.84 2.75 2.32
N SER A 334 2.99 1.75 2.15
CA SER A 334 2.08 1.61 1.01
C SER A 334 0.64 1.95 1.41
N ILE A 335 -0.03 2.72 0.56
CA ILE A 335 -1.42 3.11 0.76
C ILE A 335 -2.32 2.26 -0.10
N GLY A 336 -3.36 1.71 0.49
CA GLY A 336 -4.45 1.03 -0.20
C GLY A 336 -5.38 2.01 -0.91
N PHE A 337 -4.91 2.64 -1.97
CA PHE A 337 -5.59 3.71 -2.69
C PHE A 337 -7.05 3.38 -3.04
N GLU A 338 -7.31 2.18 -3.58
CA GLU A 338 -8.67 1.76 -3.93
C GLU A 338 -9.60 1.65 -2.72
N ARG A 339 -9.05 1.31 -1.55
CA ARG A 339 -9.82 1.24 -0.30
C ARG A 339 -10.20 2.62 0.19
N ILE A 340 -9.29 3.59 0.11
CA ILE A 340 -9.55 5.00 0.42
C ILE A 340 -10.65 5.53 -0.51
N VAL A 341 -10.51 5.34 -1.83
CA VAL A 341 -11.53 5.76 -2.80
C VAL A 341 -12.88 5.10 -2.52
N THR A 342 -12.91 3.83 -2.11
CA THR A 342 -14.13 3.12 -1.74
C THR A 342 -14.80 3.77 -0.53
N ILE A 343 -14.03 4.09 0.53
CA ILE A 343 -14.54 4.75 1.74
C ILE A 343 -15.14 6.13 1.38
N LEU A 344 -14.43 6.92 0.59
CA LEU A 344 -14.89 8.24 0.17
C LEU A 344 -16.21 8.16 -0.63
N LYS A 345 -16.35 7.15 -1.49
CA LYS A 345 -17.59 6.88 -2.23
C LYS A 345 -18.73 6.42 -1.33
N ASP A 346 -18.48 5.49 -0.43
CA ASP A 346 -19.46 4.99 0.54
C ASP A 346 -20.00 6.14 1.42
N LEU A 347 -19.19 7.18 1.66
CA LEU A 347 -19.55 8.39 2.42
C LEU A 347 -20.04 9.56 1.55
N ASN A 348 -20.34 9.30 0.28
CA ASN A 348 -20.88 10.30 -0.66
C ASN A 348 -20.00 11.56 -0.79
N TRP A 349 -18.68 11.37 -0.89
CA TRP A 349 -17.75 12.47 -1.16
C TRP A 349 -18.21 13.30 -2.37
N THR A 350 -18.18 14.62 -2.24
CA THR A 350 -18.54 15.56 -3.32
C THR A 350 -17.44 16.55 -3.59
N ASP A 351 -17.25 16.92 -4.85
CA ASP A 351 -16.24 17.90 -5.32
C ASP A 351 -16.74 19.36 -5.14
N GLU A 352 -17.47 19.66 -4.07
CA GLU A 352 -18.10 20.97 -3.90
C GLU A 352 -17.09 22.13 -3.72
N GLY A 353 -15.91 21.83 -3.13
CA GLY A 353 -14.86 22.83 -2.90
C GLY A 353 -14.03 23.20 -4.13
N ASN A 354 -14.03 22.38 -5.17
CA ASN A 354 -13.17 22.53 -6.36
C ASN A 354 -13.95 22.73 -7.67
N ARG A 355 -15.25 22.95 -7.61
CA ARG A 355 -16.08 23.11 -8.81
C ARG A 355 -15.68 24.39 -9.55
N LYS A 356 -14.87 24.23 -10.59
CA LYS A 356 -14.75 25.27 -11.61
C LYS A 356 -16.12 25.53 -12.22
N GLU A 357 -16.43 26.82 -12.42
CA GLU A 357 -17.68 27.20 -13.09
C GLU A 357 -17.78 26.51 -14.45
N ARG A 358 -18.93 25.86 -14.71
CA ARG A 358 -19.20 25.15 -15.95
C ARG A 358 -20.20 25.91 -16.79
N ARG A 359 -19.92 26.04 -18.09
CA ARG A 359 -20.79 26.66 -19.07
C ARG A 359 -20.95 25.72 -20.27
N ALA A 360 -22.15 25.68 -20.83
CA ALA A 360 -22.41 24.97 -22.08
C ALA A 360 -23.07 25.93 -23.08
N PHE A 361 -22.50 26.03 -24.27
CA PHE A 361 -23.11 26.71 -25.40
C PHE A 361 -23.86 25.67 -26.24
N LEU A 362 -25.16 25.72 -26.21
CA LEU A 362 -26.00 24.90 -27.07
C LEU A 362 -26.09 25.56 -28.45
N VAL A 363 -25.56 24.89 -29.45
CA VAL A 363 -25.52 25.41 -30.83
C VAL A 363 -26.46 24.57 -31.69
N ASP A 364 -27.39 25.25 -32.42
CA ASP A 364 -28.25 24.61 -33.40
C ASP A 364 -27.42 24.18 -34.62
N GLU A 365 -27.73 23.02 -35.20
CA GLU A 365 -27.02 22.47 -36.35
C GLU A 365 -27.05 23.39 -37.58
N ARG A 366 -28.07 24.30 -37.63
CA ARG A 366 -28.30 25.26 -38.72
C ARG A 366 -27.63 26.62 -38.47
N VAL A 367 -26.82 26.77 -37.43
CA VAL A 367 -26.14 28.03 -37.12
C VAL A 367 -25.23 28.45 -38.27
N GLU A 368 -25.24 29.71 -38.62
CA GLU A 368 -24.36 30.27 -39.65
C GLU A 368 -22.89 30.20 -39.22
N PRO A 369 -21.95 29.90 -40.14
CA PRO A 369 -20.53 29.77 -39.79
C PRO A 369 -19.93 30.98 -39.07
N GLY A 370 -20.40 32.20 -39.37
CA GLY A 370 -19.93 33.43 -38.71
C GLY A 370 -20.32 33.46 -37.21
N LYS A 371 -21.55 33.09 -36.88
CA LYS A 371 -22.00 33.00 -35.50
C LYS A 371 -21.33 31.86 -34.72
N LEU A 372 -21.07 30.75 -35.40
CA LEU A 372 -20.32 29.65 -34.79
C LEU A 372 -18.93 30.11 -34.35
N LEU A 373 -18.24 30.90 -35.18
CA LEU A 373 -16.94 31.48 -34.86
C LEU A 373 -17.00 32.40 -33.61
N GLU A 374 -18.06 33.20 -33.48
CA GLU A 374 -18.27 34.07 -32.30
C GLU A 374 -18.44 33.22 -31.03
N VAL A 375 -19.23 32.14 -31.11
CA VAL A 375 -19.39 31.20 -29.95
C VAL A 375 -18.05 30.62 -29.54
N PHE A 376 -17.23 30.14 -30.47
CA PHE A 376 -15.91 29.60 -30.14
C PHE A 376 -14.94 30.65 -29.58
N LYS A 377 -14.97 31.90 -30.06
CA LYS A 377 -14.19 32.99 -29.48
C LYS A 377 -14.61 33.27 -28.02
N LEU A 378 -15.92 33.35 -27.76
CA LEU A 378 -16.45 33.54 -26.41
C LEU A 378 -16.08 32.37 -25.50
N ALA A 379 -16.28 31.13 -25.98
CA ALA A 379 -15.88 29.93 -25.23
C ALA A 379 -14.39 29.91 -24.89
N THR A 380 -13.54 30.36 -25.82
CA THR A 380 -12.10 30.47 -25.59
C THR A 380 -11.79 31.50 -24.50
N ALA A 381 -12.36 32.69 -24.59
CA ALA A 381 -12.16 33.73 -23.57
C ALA A 381 -12.62 33.28 -22.17
N MET A 382 -13.73 32.56 -22.06
CA MET A 382 -14.19 31.99 -20.78
C MET A 382 -13.26 30.90 -20.27
N ARG A 383 -12.70 30.06 -21.13
CA ARG A 383 -11.67 29.03 -20.76
C ARG A 383 -10.40 29.69 -20.22
N GLU A 384 -9.95 30.80 -20.82
CA GLU A 384 -8.80 31.58 -20.34
C GLU A 384 -9.05 32.17 -18.93
N GLN A 385 -10.31 32.42 -18.57
CA GLN A 385 -10.73 32.82 -17.23
C GLN A 385 -10.83 31.63 -16.25
N GLY A 386 -10.48 30.41 -16.69
CA GLY A 386 -10.46 29.21 -15.85
C GLY A 386 -11.79 28.44 -15.79
N MET A 387 -12.81 28.84 -16.57
CA MET A 387 -14.10 28.13 -16.66
C MET A 387 -13.98 26.86 -17.48
N ILE A 388 -14.82 25.88 -17.19
CA ILE A 388 -14.99 24.68 -18.03
C ILE A 388 -16.12 24.98 -19.02
N VAL A 389 -15.78 25.08 -20.31
CA VAL A 389 -16.78 25.43 -21.34
C VAL A 389 -16.88 24.32 -22.37
N THR A 390 -18.11 23.79 -22.55
CA THR A 390 -18.48 22.83 -23.61
C THR A 390 -19.32 23.52 -24.67
N VAL A 391 -19.16 23.08 -25.93
CA VAL A 391 -19.94 23.57 -27.09
C VAL A 391 -20.56 22.34 -27.79
N PRO A 392 -21.68 21.79 -27.27
CA PRO A 392 -22.33 20.64 -27.89
C PRO A 392 -23.23 21.07 -29.06
N VAL A 393 -23.35 20.18 -30.04
CA VAL A 393 -24.17 20.36 -31.26
C VAL A 393 -25.62 19.87 -31.10
N SER A 394 -25.97 19.20 -30.00
CA SER A 394 -27.30 18.62 -29.82
C SER A 394 -27.77 18.60 -28.38
N TYR A 395 -29.09 18.73 -28.18
CA TYR A 395 -29.75 18.72 -26.86
C TYR A 395 -29.84 17.36 -26.17
N THR A 396 -29.57 16.27 -26.87
CA THR A 396 -30.03 14.94 -26.44
C THR A 396 -29.21 14.28 -25.33
N HIS A 397 -28.06 14.82 -24.92
CA HIS A 397 -27.22 14.20 -23.88
C HIS A 397 -26.44 15.23 -23.01
N LEU A 398 -27.10 16.30 -22.58
CA LEU A 398 -26.51 17.18 -21.55
C LEU A 398 -26.84 16.67 -20.16
N THR A 399 -25.96 15.90 -19.57
CA THR A 399 -25.81 15.80 -18.12
C THR A 399 -24.92 16.95 -17.66
N LEU A 400 -25.50 17.97 -17.08
CA LEU A 400 -24.81 19.09 -16.43
C LEU A 400 -24.27 18.65 -15.07
#